data_a2ea9010bf7a4bc022ff3f3071da080e
#
_entry.id   a2ea9010bf7a4bc022ff3f3071da080e
#
_cell.length_a   1.000
_cell.length_b   1.000
_cell.length_c   1.000
_cell.angle_alpha   90.00
_cell.angle_beta   90.00
_cell.angle_gamma   90.00
#
_symmetry.space_group_name_H-M   'P 1'
#
loop_
_entity.id
_entity.type
_entity.pdbx_description
1 polymer ?
#
loop_
_entity_poly.entity_id
_entity_poly.type
_entity_poly.pdbx_seq_one_letter_code
_entity_poly.pdbx_strand_id
1 'polypeptide(L)'
;MLLRAFDDAVMPLRCVFCGARTREPEKHVCAGCDADLPRIASPPPPASSPFETEVAPLAYEFPVDAAIKALKFQRKLFYAPAFAELLCDACALLPNDIDAIVPVPLHWRRRWFRGFNQAHEIGKPVARYLGLPLVRGVVRRRATPSQSGLNAHDRARNLRGAFVVRRTISHRHLLIIDDVITTGATVRQLCRALRVAGAERVSVLAVARA
;
A
#
# COMPACT_ATOMS: atom_id res chain seq x y z
N MET A 1 -7.24 -16.80 -25.20
CA MET A 1 -8.51 -16.07 -25.24
C MET A 1 -9.70 -16.94 -24.84
N LEU A 2 -9.91 -18.12 -25.43
CA LEU A 2 -11.04 -19.04 -25.11
C LEU A 2 -11.06 -19.56 -23.66
N LEU A 3 -9.93 -19.89 -23.05
CA LEU A 3 -9.84 -20.35 -21.65
C LEU A 3 -10.27 -19.28 -20.64
N ARG A 4 -9.92 -18.00 -20.84
CA ARG A 4 -10.38 -16.90 -19.98
C ARG A 4 -11.89 -16.69 -20.06
N ALA A 5 -12.47 -16.75 -21.28
CA ALA A 5 -13.92 -16.62 -21.46
C ALA A 5 -14.71 -17.75 -20.78
N PHE A 6 -14.12 -18.96 -20.68
CA PHE A 6 -14.72 -20.08 -19.98
C PHE A 6 -14.63 -19.93 -18.45
N ASP A 7 -13.51 -19.45 -17.92
CA ASP A 7 -13.33 -19.16 -16.49
C ASP A 7 -14.29 -18.05 -16.03
N ASP A 8 -14.45 -16.98 -16.81
CA ASP A 8 -15.38 -15.87 -16.51
C ASP A 8 -16.85 -16.30 -16.52
N ALA A 9 -17.21 -17.29 -17.35
CA ALA A 9 -18.57 -17.84 -17.40
C ALA A 9 -18.86 -18.80 -16.23
N VAL A 10 -17.85 -19.53 -15.76
CA VAL A 10 -17.98 -20.54 -14.70
C VAL A 10 -17.76 -19.94 -13.30
N MET A 11 -16.86 -18.93 -13.15
CA MET A 11 -16.60 -18.23 -11.90
C MET A 11 -16.49 -16.72 -12.12
N PRO A 12 -17.60 -16.02 -12.36
CA PRO A 12 -17.58 -14.59 -12.58
C PRO A 12 -17.02 -13.88 -11.35
N LEU A 13 -16.15 -12.87 -11.58
CA LEU A 13 -15.66 -12.03 -10.51
C LEU A 13 -16.80 -11.39 -9.75
N ARG A 14 -16.70 -11.43 -8.44
CA ARG A 14 -17.67 -10.82 -7.52
C ARG A 14 -17.03 -9.64 -6.83
N CYS A 15 -17.82 -8.59 -6.62
CA CYS A 15 -17.42 -7.44 -5.85
C CYS A 15 -16.95 -7.87 -4.44
N VAL A 16 -15.74 -7.49 -4.06
CA VAL A 16 -15.13 -7.86 -2.77
C VAL A 16 -15.87 -7.27 -1.57
N PHE A 17 -16.69 -6.21 -1.78
CA PHE A 17 -17.45 -5.56 -0.71
C PHE A 17 -18.87 -6.12 -0.57
N CYS A 18 -19.65 -6.21 -1.66
CA CYS A 18 -21.07 -6.61 -1.58
C CYS A 18 -21.37 -8.01 -2.14
N GLY A 19 -20.41 -8.68 -2.78
CA GLY A 19 -20.59 -10.00 -3.36
C GLY A 19 -21.40 -10.04 -4.68
N ALA A 20 -21.91 -8.90 -5.17
CA ALA A 20 -22.59 -8.82 -6.46
C ALA A 20 -21.63 -9.15 -7.61
N ARG A 21 -22.18 -9.64 -8.74
CA ARG A 21 -21.37 -9.82 -9.95
C ARG A 21 -20.87 -8.47 -10.45
N THR A 22 -19.58 -8.38 -10.77
CA THR A 22 -19.06 -7.22 -11.49
C THR A 22 -19.43 -7.31 -12.95
N ARG A 23 -19.83 -6.19 -13.56
CA ARG A 23 -20.17 -6.16 -14.98
C ARG A 23 -18.95 -6.24 -15.89
N GLU A 24 -17.80 -5.80 -15.37
CA GLU A 24 -16.52 -5.82 -16.04
C GLU A 24 -15.68 -6.99 -15.49
N PRO A 25 -15.28 -7.95 -16.33
CA PRO A 25 -14.62 -9.19 -15.88
C PRO A 25 -13.25 -8.98 -15.20
N GLU A 26 -12.70 -7.78 -15.25
CA GLU A 26 -11.40 -7.46 -14.61
C GLU A 26 -11.56 -6.61 -13.33
N LYS A 27 -12.79 -6.17 -12.99
CA LYS A 27 -13.08 -5.32 -11.83
C LYS A 27 -13.37 -6.14 -10.57
N HIS A 28 -12.66 -5.82 -9.50
CA HIS A 28 -12.87 -6.41 -8.18
C HIS A 28 -13.89 -5.65 -7.33
N VAL A 29 -14.22 -4.42 -7.74
CA VAL A 29 -15.19 -3.55 -7.07
C VAL A 29 -16.28 -3.18 -8.06
N CYS A 30 -17.55 -3.36 -7.72
CA CYS A 30 -18.64 -2.93 -8.57
C CYS A 30 -18.85 -1.41 -8.49
N ALA A 31 -19.44 -0.81 -9.54
CA ALA A 31 -19.63 0.63 -9.63
C ALA A 31 -20.40 1.23 -8.44
N GLY A 32 -21.40 0.51 -7.90
CA GLY A 32 -22.12 0.96 -6.71
C GLY A 32 -21.24 1.04 -5.48
N CYS A 33 -20.49 -0.04 -5.17
CA CYS A 33 -19.57 -0.02 -4.06
C CYS A 33 -18.43 1.00 -4.26
N ASP A 34 -17.93 1.16 -5.48
CA ASP A 34 -16.89 2.15 -5.78
C ASP A 34 -17.38 3.59 -5.52
N ALA A 35 -18.63 3.89 -5.89
CA ALA A 35 -19.26 5.18 -5.62
C ALA A 35 -19.47 5.45 -4.12
N ASP A 36 -19.71 4.41 -3.33
CA ASP A 36 -19.95 4.47 -1.88
C ASP A 36 -18.65 4.46 -1.04
N LEU A 37 -17.47 4.27 -1.67
CA LEU A 37 -16.21 4.29 -0.93
C LEU A 37 -15.95 5.67 -0.31
N PRO A 38 -15.44 5.74 0.94
CA PRO A 38 -15.14 6.99 1.65
C PRO A 38 -13.90 7.67 1.04
N ARG A 39 -14.06 8.30 -0.12
CA ARG A 39 -12.99 9.00 -0.83
C ARG A 39 -12.62 10.28 -0.12
N ILE A 40 -11.32 10.57 -0.05
CA ILE A 40 -10.78 11.80 0.52
C ILE A 40 -9.79 12.45 -0.46
N ALA A 41 -9.69 13.76 -0.38
CA ALA A 41 -8.59 14.47 -1.04
C ALA A 41 -7.27 14.15 -0.33
N SER A 42 -6.21 14.00 -1.12
CA SER A 42 -4.85 13.86 -0.58
C SER A 42 -4.18 15.22 -0.54
N PRO A 43 -4.17 15.92 0.60
CA PRO A 43 -3.51 17.21 0.70
C PRO A 43 -2.00 17.05 0.48
N PRO A 44 -1.32 18.07 -0.04
CA PRO A 44 0.13 18.02 -0.16
C PRO A 44 0.75 17.81 1.22
N PRO A 45 1.85 17.03 1.30
CA PRO A 45 2.53 16.81 2.57
C PRO A 45 3.10 18.15 3.09
N PRO A 46 3.21 18.31 4.43
CA PRO A 46 3.85 19.49 5.01
C PRO A 46 5.27 19.71 4.46
N ALA A 47 5.70 20.96 4.33
CA ALA A 47 7.05 21.29 3.82
C ALA A 47 8.20 20.61 4.60
N SER A 48 7.99 20.27 5.88
CA SER A 48 8.92 19.49 6.70
C SER A 48 8.90 17.99 6.44
N SER A 49 8.05 17.51 5.52
CA SER A 49 7.95 16.10 5.21
C SER A 49 9.19 15.60 4.48
N PRO A 50 9.70 14.40 4.78
CA PRO A 50 10.83 13.83 4.06
C PRO A 50 10.45 13.24 2.69
N PHE A 51 9.17 13.16 2.36
CA PHE A 51 8.63 12.72 1.07
C PHE A 51 7.91 13.86 0.35
N GLU A 52 7.92 13.80 -0.96
CA GLU A 52 7.46 14.88 -1.83
C GLU A 52 5.95 14.85 -2.07
N THR A 53 5.40 13.65 -2.24
CA THR A 53 3.99 13.45 -2.51
C THR A 53 3.45 12.34 -1.61
N GLU A 54 2.23 12.53 -1.09
CA GLU A 54 1.49 11.52 -0.36
C GLU A 54 0.09 11.42 -0.93
N VAL A 55 -0.25 10.24 -1.46
CA VAL A 55 -1.58 9.94 -1.99
C VAL A 55 -2.19 8.81 -1.17
N ALA A 56 -3.37 9.06 -0.61
CA ALA A 56 -4.20 8.07 0.07
C ALA A 56 -5.66 8.37 -0.29
N PRO A 57 -6.23 7.71 -1.31
CA PRO A 57 -7.51 8.10 -1.89
C PRO A 57 -8.72 7.83 -0.98
N LEU A 58 -8.56 7.03 0.10
CA LEU A 58 -9.68 6.62 0.94
C LEU A 58 -9.45 6.99 2.41
N ALA A 59 -10.55 7.29 3.13
CA ALA A 59 -10.54 7.33 4.59
C ALA A 59 -10.48 5.90 5.16
N TYR A 60 -9.83 5.76 6.32
CA TYR A 60 -9.78 4.48 7.05
C TYR A 60 -11.06 4.27 7.86
N GLU A 61 -12.19 4.21 7.16
CA GLU A 61 -13.55 4.06 7.66
C GLU A 61 -14.22 2.85 7.00
N PHE A 62 -15.42 2.47 7.48
CA PHE A 62 -16.19 1.40 6.86
C PHE A 62 -16.58 1.77 5.40
N PRO A 63 -16.46 0.83 4.44
CA PRO A 63 -16.08 -0.59 4.55
C PRO A 63 -14.57 -0.86 4.42
N VAL A 64 -13.76 0.16 4.17
CA VAL A 64 -12.31 0.05 3.86
C VAL A 64 -11.53 -0.50 5.05
N ASP A 65 -11.80 0.00 6.27
CA ASP A 65 -11.14 -0.45 7.49
C ASP A 65 -11.39 -1.94 7.77
N ALA A 66 -12.64 -2.39 7.56
CA ALA A 66 -13.02 -3.79 7.72
C ALA A 66 -12.31 -4.69 6.69
N ALA A 67 -12.22 -4.26 5.43
CA ALA A 67 -11.52 -4.98 4.37
C ALA A 67 -10.01 -5.07 4.63
N ILE A 68 -9.38 -3.97 5.07
CA ILE A 68 -7.96 -3.96 5.43
C ILE A 68 -7.69 -4.86 6.66
N LYS A 69 -8.56 -4.86 7.66
CA LYS A 69 -8.49 -5.78 8.81
C LYS A 69 -8.63 -7.24 8.38
N ALA A 70 -9.58 -7.52 7.49
CA ALA A 70 -9.79 -8.86 6.94
C ALA A 70 -8.56 -9.34 6.12
N LEU A 71 -7.96 -8.49 5.29
CA LEU A 71 -6.70 -8.77 4.62
C LEU A 71 -5.59 -9.07 5.65
N LYS A 72 -5.40 -8.22 6.65
CA LYS A 72 -4.30 -8.32 7.64
C LYS A 72 -4.41 -9.53 8.57
N PHE A 73 -5.61 -9.82 9.06
CA PHE A 73 -5.80 -10.74 10.19
C PHE A 73 -6.58 -12.00 9.84
N GLN A 74 -7.40 -11.97 8.78
CA GLN A 74 -8.17 -13.12 8.31
C GLN A 74 -7.59 -13.74 7.03
N ARG A 75 -6.45 -13.24 6.53
CA ARG A 75 -5.78 -13.71 5.31
C ARG A 75 -6.66 -13.67 4.04
N LYS A 76 -7.63 -12.76 3.99
CA LYS A 76 -8.50 -12.59 2.82
C LYS A 76 -7.75 -11.86 1.71
N LEU A 77 -6.86 -12.59 1.02
CA LEU A 77 -5.94 -12.03 0.01
C LEU A 77 -6.66 -11.44 -1.20
N PHE A 78 -7.91 -11.81 -1.45
CA PHE A 78 -8.72 -11.27 -2.54
C PHE A 78 -8.98 -9.75 -2.44
N TYR A 79 -8.77 -9.14 -1.26
CA TYR A 79 -8.79 -7.68 -1.13
C TYR A 79 -7.54 -7.01 -1.71
N ALA A 80 -6.41 -7.70 -1.82
CA ALA A 80 -5.18 -7.07 -2.30
C ALA A 80 -5.27 -6.60 -3.76
N PRO A 81 -5.77 -7.40 -4.74
CA PRO A 81 -5.98 -6.91 -6.10
C PRO A 81 -7.04 -5.80 -6.18
N ALA A 82 -8.10 -5.83 -5.37
CA ALA A 82 -9.10 -4.76 -5.32
C ALA A 82 -8.49 -3.43 -4.84
N PHE A 83 -7.68 -3.46 -3.79
CA PHE A 83 -6.95 -2.28 -3.33
C PHE A 83 -5.92 -1.79 -4.36
N ALA A 84 -5.26 -2.71 -5.06
CA ALA A 84 -4.33 -2.32 -6.11
C ALA A 84 -5.06 -1.61 -7.27
N GLU A 85 -6.25 -2.07 -7.65
CA GLU A 85 -7.10 -1.43 -8.66
C GLU A 85 -7.41 0.02 -8.26
N LEU A 86 -7.90 0.26 -7.04
CA LEU A 86 -8.18 1.59 -6.51
C LEU A 86 -6.93 2.49 -6.46
N LEU A 87 -5.76 1.90 -6.17
CA LEU A 87 -4.49 2.62 -6.20
C LEU A 87 -4.01 2.94 -7.63
N CYS A 88 -4.27 2.07 -8.60
CA CYS A 88 -3.95 2.35 -10.02
C CYS A 88 -4.72 3.57 -10.53
N ASP A 89 -6.00 3.71 -10.15
CA ASP A 89 -6.80 4.90 -10.47
C ASP A 89 -6.20 6.18 -9.84
N ALA A 90 -5.64 6.06 -8.63
CA ALA A 90 -5.00 7.17 -7.93
C ALA A 90 -3.57 7.50 -8.43
N CYS A 91 -2.96 6.65 -9.26
CA CYS A 91 -1.61 6.88 -9.80
C CYS A 91 -1.51 8.16 -10.66
N ALA A 92 -2.61 8.65 -11.23
CA ALA A 92 -2.66 9.91 -11.96
C ALA A 92 -2.28 11.14 -11.09
N LEU A 93 -2.35 11.01 -9.76
CA LEU A 93 -1.95 12.04 -8.80
C LEU A 93 -0.47 12.00 -8.42
N LEU A 94 0.27 11.03 -8.92
CA LEU A 94 1.68 10.83 -8.63
C LEU A 94 2.57 11.55 -9.66
N PRO A 95 3.83 11.91 -9.28
CA PRO A 95 4.82 12.36 -10.25
C PRO A 95 5.13 11.29 -11.31
N ASN A 96 5.36 11.73 -12.54
CA ASN A 96 5.59 10.83 -13.68
C ASN A 96 7.01 10.24 -13.73
N ASP A 97 7.92 10.73 -12.91
CA ASP A 97 9.35 10.36 -12.89
C ASP A 97 9.69 9.34 -11.81
N ILE A 98 8.70 8.66 -11.24
CA ILE A 98 8.91 7.54 -10.34
C ILE A 98 9.54 6.39 -11.13
N ASP A 99 10.63 5.82 -10.62
CA ASP A 99 11.41 4.80 -11.32
C ASP A 99 11.48 3.43 -10.60
N ALA A 100 11.01 3.34 -9.35
CA ALA A 100 10.86 2.05 -8.66
C ALA A 100 9.89 2.11 -7.46
N ILE A 101 9.40 0.94 -7.04
CA ILE A 101 8.42 0.80 -5.97
C ILE A 101 9.02 0.07 -4.77
N VAL A 102 8.75 0.58 -3.57
CA VAL A 102 9.16 0.01 -2.28
C VAL A 102 7.92 -0.31 -1.44
N PRO A 103 7.42 -1.56 -1.45
CA PRO A 103 6.40 -1.95 -0.49
C PRO A 103 6.94 -1.88 0.95
N VAL A 104 6.19 -1.26 1.85
CA VAL A 104 6.58 -1.16 3.28
C VAL A 104 6.85 -2.56 3.83
N PRO A 105 8.09 -2.84 4.30
CA PRO A 105 8.43 -4.17 4.78
C PRO A 105 7.83 -4.44 6.15
N LEU A 106 7.29 -5.64 6.33
CA LEU A 106 6.90 -6.15 7.64
C LEU A 106 8.12 -6.63 8.42
N HIS A 107 8.05 -6.48 9.75
CA HIS A 107 8.98 -7.18 10.63
C HIS A 107 8.82 -8.71 10.47
N TRP A 108 9.95 -9.48 10.53
CA TRP A 108 9.96 -10.91 10.26
C TRP A 108 8.95 -11.70 11.11
N ARG A 109 8.75 -11.37 12.41
CA ARG A 109 7.74 -12.00 13.28
C ARG A 109 6.33 -11.83 12.72
N ARG A 110 5.96 -10.62 12.30
CA ARG A 110 4.63 -10.36 11.70
C ARG A 110 4.47 -11.08 10.37
N ARG A 111 5.54 -11.16 9.57
CA ARG A 111 5.55 -11.90 8.31
C ARG A 111 5.36 -13.39 8.56
N TRP A 112 5.99 -13.94 9.60
CA TRP A 112 5.83 -15.34 10.01
C TRP A 112 4.38 -15.65 10.41
N PHE A 113 3.80 -14.88 11.34
CA PHE A 113 2.42 -15.08 11.78
C PHE A 113 1.39 -14.86 10.66
N ARG A 114 1.59 -13.87 9.80
CA ARG A 114 0.66 -13.50 8.75
C ARG A 114 0.81 -14.34 7.49
N GLY A 115 2.03 -14.82 7.20
CA GLY A 115 2.39 -15.61 6.02
C GLY A 115 2.72 -14.74 4.79
N PHE A 116 2.31 -13.48 4.75
CA PHE A 116 2.49 -12.55 3.62
C PHE A 116 2.72 -11.11 4.09
N ASN A 117 3.08 -10.23 3.16
CA ASN A 117 3.19 -8.80 3.36
C ASN A 117 2.10 -8.09 2.53
N GLN A 118 1.10 -7.50 3.19
CA GLN A 118 -0.01 -6.83 2.51
C GLN A 118 0.43 -5.72 1.55
N ALA A 119 1.37 -4.86 1.97
CA ALA A 119 1.91 -3.82 1.11
C ALA A 119 2.59 -4.39 -0.15
N HIS A 120 3.20 -5.58 -0.05
CA HIS A 120 3.79 -6.27 -1.19
C HIS A 120 2.73 -6.87 -2.11
N GLU A 121 1.69 -7.51 -1.55
CA GLU A 121 0.61 -8.08 -2.36
C GLU A 121 -0.19 -7.00 -3.11
N ILE A 122 -0.41 -5.83 -2.48
CA ILE A 122 -1.01 -4.66 -3.13
C ILE A 122 -0.03 -4.04 -4.14
N GLY A 123 1.25 -3.95 -3.79
CA GLY A 123 2.26 -3.29 -4.62
C GLY A 123 2.61 -4.04 -5.92
N LYS A 124 2.48 -5.37 -5.95
CA LYS A 124 2.77 -6.16 -7.17
C LYS A 124 1.90 -5.77 -8.38
N PRO A 125 0.55 -5.71 -8.27
CA PRO A 125 -0.27 -5.27 -9.40
C PRO A 125 -0.03 -3.81 -9.77
N VAL A 126 0.17 -2.91 -8.79
CA VAL A 126 0.49 -1.49 -9.05
C VAL A 126 1.83 -1.38 -9.80
N ALA A 127 2.85 -2.14 -9.42
CA ALA A 127 4.14 -2.18 -10.10
C ALA A 127 4.00 -2.64 -11.56
N ARG A 128 3.16 -3.63 -11.81
CA ARG A 128 2.87 -4.11 -13.16
C ARG A 128 2.12 -3.06 -13.99
N TYR A 129 1.15 -2.38 -13.39
CA TYR A 129 0.39 -1.31 -14.03
C TYR A 129 1.30 -0.15 -14.46
N LEU A 130 2.21 0.28 -13.58
CA LEU A 130 3.15 1.37 -13.86
C LEU A 130 4.38 0.94 -14.68
N GLY A 131 4.58 -0.37 -14.91
CA GLY A 131 5.79 -0.88 -15.57
C GLY A 131 7.08 -0.72 -14.74
N LEU A 132 6.96 -0.59 -13.41
CA LEU A 132 8.07 -0.27 -12.52
C LEU A 132 8.57 -1.50 -11.73
N PRO A 133 9.89 -1.59 -11.46
CA PRO A 133 10.45 -2.66 -10.64
C PRO A 133 10.12 -2.51 -9.15
N LEU A 134 10.01 -3.65 -8.46
CA LEU A 134 9.95 -3.69 -7.00
C LEU A 134 11.37 -3.75 -6.41
N VAL A 135 11.72 -2.78 -5.57
CA VAL A 135 13.02 -2.73 -4.89
C VAL A 135 13.13 -3.86 -3.87
N ARG A 136 14.23 -4.60 -3.92
CA ARG A 136 14.56 -5.67 -2.98
C ARG A 136 15.61 -5.22 -1.96
N GLY A 137 15.69 -5.91 -0.83
CA GLY A 137 16.74 -5.67 0.16
C GLY A 137 16.39 -4.59 1.20
N VAL A 138 15.17 -4.08 1.20
CA VAL A 138 14.67 -3.22 2.27
C VAL A 138 14.03 -4.10 3.34
N VAL A 139 14.51 -4.03 4.57
CA VAL A 139 14.05 -4.88 5.67
C VAL A 139 13.70 -4.06 6.91
N ARG A 140 12.71 -4.51 7.67
CA ARG A 140 12.35 -3.97 8.98
C ARG A 140 12.98 -4.81 10.08
N ARG A 141 13.99 -4.28 10.76
CA ARG A 141 14.76 -4.99 11.81
C ARG A 141 14.08 -4.98 13.17
N ARG A 142 13.39 -3.88 13.54
CA ARG A 142 12.73 -3.76 14.84
C ARG A 142 11.25 -4.07 14.77
N ALA A 143 10.79 -4.97 15.65
CA ALA A 143 9.39 -5.14 15.93
C ALA A 143 8.93 -3.96 16.77
N THR A 144 8.18 -3.04 16.17
CA THR A 144 7.45 -2.06 16.99
C THR A 144 6.12 -2.69 17.38
N PRO A 145 5.80 -2.76 18.68
CA PRO A 145 4.51 -3.25 19.12
C PRO A 145 3.39 -2.47 18.44
N SER A 146 2.35 -3.18 18.00
CA SER A 146 1.08 -2.55 17.66
C SER A 146 0.34 -2.32 18.98
N GLN A 147 0.77 -1.35 19.75
CA GLN A 147 0.08 -1.00 20.98
C GLN A 147 -0.98 0.05 20.65
N SER A 148 -2.23 -0.37 20.68
CA SER A 148 -3.37 0.48 20.94
C SER A 148 -3.10 1.14 22.30
N GLY A 149 -2.69 2.41 22.32
CA GLY A 149 -2.41 3.14 23.58
C GLY A 149 -1.12 3.99 23.59
N LEU A 150 -0.16 3.77 22.68
CA LEU A 150 1.01 4.67 22.60
C LEU A 150 0.66 5.97 21.86
N ASN A 151 1.09 7.09 22.44
CA ASN A 151 1.01 8.40 21.78
C ASN A 151 1.91 8.48 20.52
N ALA A 152 1.71 9.48 19.68
CA ALA A 152 2.44 9.65 18.42
C ALA A 152 3.95 9.81 18.62
N HIS A 153 4.38 10.43 19.72
CA HIS A 153 5.79 10.69 20.05
C HIS A 153 6.54 9.38 20.36
N ASP A 154 5.96 8.50 21.16
CA ASP A 154 6.58 7.20 21.51
C ASP A 154 6.64 6.26 20.30
N ARG A 155 5.62 6.31 19.41
CA ARG A 155 5.67 5.60 18.12
C ARG A 155 6.83 6.07 17.25
N ALA A 156 7.10 7.37 17.19
CA ALA A 156 8.21 7.94 16.41
C ALA A 156 9.58 7.54 16.95
N ARG A 157 9.77 7.52 18.29
CA ARG A 157 11.02 7.09 18.94
C ARG A 157 11.27 5.60 18.70
N ASN A 158 10.28 4.76 18.84
CA ASN A 158 10.40 3.31 18.66
C ASN A 158 10.72 2.90 17.21
N LEU A 159 10.46 3.77 16.23
CA LEU A 159 10.71 3.51 14.82
C LEU A 159 12.10 3.98 14.33
N ARG A 160 12.87 4.72 15.13
CA ARG A 160 14.22 5.15 14.71
C ARG A 160 15.11 3.94 14.44
N GLY A 161 15.70 3.88 13.21
CA GLY A 161 16.53 2.78 12.77
C GLY A 161 15.79 1.44 12.60
N ALA A 162 14.44 1.48 12.49
CA ALA A 162 13.66 0.27 12.28
C ALA A 162 13.84 -0.34 10.88
N PHE A 163 14.22 0.47 9.90
CA PHE A 163 14.42 0.03 8.52
C PHE A 163 15.91 0.06 8.16
N VAL A 164 16.32 -0.95 7.41
CA VAL A 164 17.68 -1.08 6.86
C VAL A 164 17.59 -1.43 5.39
N VAL A 165 18.33 -0.70 4.58
CA VAL A 165 18.53 -0.99 3.17
C VAL A 165 19.85 -1.74 3.04
N ARG A 166 19.80 -2.99 2.55
CA ARG A 166 20.96 -3.90 2.49
C ARG A 166 21.80 -3.72 1.22
N ARG A 167 21.31 -2.95 0.26
CA ARG A 167 21.97 -2.70 -1.03
C ARG A 167 21.85 -1.24 -1.37
N THR A 168 22.85 -0.68 -2.03
CA THR A 168 22.77 0.67 -2.61
C THR A 168 21.57 0.74 -3.57
N ILE A 169 20.83 1.80 -3.48
CA ILE A 169 19.69 2.06 -4.37
C ILE A 169 20.22 2.86 -5.55
N SER A 170 20.01 2.33 -6.76
CA SER A 170 20.33 3.00 -8.02
C SER A 170 19.18 3.85 -8.57
N HIS A 171 18.00 3.72 -7.97
CA HIS A 171 16.79 4.42 -8.36
C HIS A 171 16.71 5.80 -7.70
N ARG A 172 16.34 6.82 -8.47
CA ARG A 172 16.35 8.22 -8.01
C ARG A 172 15.04 8.61 -7.31
N HIS A 173 13.90 8.23 -7.87
CA HIS A 173 12.59 8.56 -7.33
C HIS A 173 11.80 7.29 -6.95
N LEU A 174 11.65 7.03 -5.68
CA LEU A 174 11.02 5.84 -5.15
C LEU A 174 9.57 6.08 -4.70
N LEU A 175 8.67 5.16 -5.04
CA LEU A 175 7.31 5.13 -4.53
C LEU A 175 7.18 4.12 -3.40
N ILE A 176 6.93 4.59 -2.19
CA ILE A 176 6.56 3.73 -1.06
C ILE A 176 5.09 3.33 -1.20
N ILE A 177 4.78 2.02 -1.07
CA ILE A 177 3.40 1.53 -1.00
C ILE A 177 3.13 0.97 0.41
N ASP A 178 2.01 1.40 1.01
CA ASP A 178 1.49 0.87 2.28
C ASP A 178 -0.03 0.65 2.20
N ASP A 179 -0.60 -0.01 3.19
CA ASP A 179 -2.05 -0.20 3.27
C ASP A 179 -2.76 0.96 4.02
N VAL A 180 -2.19 1.47 5.12
CA VAL A 180 -2.78 2.57 5.90
C VAL A 180 -1.71 3.53 6.41
N ILE A 181 -1.92 4.80 6.15
CA ILE A 181 -1.18 5.88 6.79
C ILE A 181 -2.01 6.40 7.97
N THR A 182 -1.48 6.26 9.17
CA THR A 182 -2.03 6.87 10.39
C THR A 182 -1.28 8.16 10.70
N THR A 183 -0.34 8.14 11.61
CA THR A 183 0.56 9.28 11.90
C THR A 183 1.64 9.51 10.83
N GLY A 184 1.77 8.63 9.84
CA GLY A 184 2.84 8.65 8.86
C GLY A 184 4.23 8.29 9.39
N ALA A 185 4.37 7.92 10.67
CA ALA A 185 5.66 7.64 11.28
C ALA A 185 6.44 6.50 10.59
N THR A 186 5.75 5.47 10.12
CA THR A 186 6.35 4.34 9.39
C THR A 186 6.95 4.80 8.06
N VAL A 187 6.15 5.48 7.25
CA VAL A 187 6.58 5.95 5.91
C VAL A 187 7.69 7.00 6.04
N ARG A 188 7.63 7.91 7.03
CA ARG A 188 8.72 8.86 7.29
C ARG A 188 10.04 8.19 7.65
N GLN A 189 10.03 7.16 8.48
CA GLN A 189 11.25 6.43 8.84
C GLN A 189 11.80 5.60 7.68
N LEU A 190 10.93 4.99 6.89
CA LEU A 190 11.34 4.28 5.69
C LEU A 190 11.93 5.25 4.66
N CYS A 191 11.29 6.39 4.42
CA CYS A 191 11.79 7.43 3.52
C CYS A 191 13.21 7.87 3.91
N ARG A 192 13.45 8.16 5.20
CA ARG A 192 14.81 8.52 5.68
C ARG A 192 15.84 7.42 5.40
N ALA A 193 15.47 6.16 5.62
CA ALA A 193 16.37 5.04 5.34
C ALA A 193 16.67 4.89 3.84
N LEU A 194 15.68 5.14 2.97
CA LEU A 194 15.85 5.12 1.52
C LEU A 194 16.73 6.27 1.03
N ARG A 195 16.56 7.48 1.57
CA ARG A 195 17.40 8.64 1.25
C ARG A 195 18.87 8.42 1.66
N VAL A 196 19.10 7.87 2.85
CA VAL A 196 20.46 7.50 3.31
C VAL A 196 21.09 6.44 2.38
N ALA A 197 20.27 5.59 1.77
CA ALA A 197 20.73 4.57 0.83
C ALA A 197 20.89 5.04 -0.63
N GLY A 198 20.65 6.33 -0.91
CA GLY A 198 20.89 6.94 -2.23
C GLY A 198 19.66 7.41 -2.99
N ALA A 199 18.44 7.23 -2.46
CA ALA A 199 17.25 7.77 -3.12
C ALA A 199 17.24 9.31 -3.06
N GLU A 200 17.05 9.97 -4.20
CA GLU A 200 16.98 11.43 -4.29
C GLU A 200 15.59 11.95 -3.91
N ARG A 201 14.55 11.25 -4.32
CA ARG A 201 13.15 11.62 -4.14
C ARG A 201 12.34 10.42 -3.65
N VAL A 202 11.32 10.68 -2.86
CA VAL A 202 10.42 9.64 -2.35
C VAL A 202 9.00 10.17 -2.35
N SER A 203 8.09 9.40 -2.93
CA SER A 203 6.64 9.60 -2.86
C SER A 203 5.97 8.43 -2.13
N VAL A 204 4.76 8.64 -1.67
CA VAL A 204 4.00 7.64 -0.90
C VAL A 204 2.62 7.45 -1.50
N LEU A 205 2.22 6.19 -1.66
CA LEU A 205 0.89 5.77 -2.08
C LEU A 205 0.36 4.74 -1.07
N ALA A 206 -0.79 5.00 -0.47
CA ALA A 206 -1.43 4.09 0.46
C ALA A 206 -2.92 3.93 0.14
N VAL A 207 -3.53 2.81 0.57
CA VAL A 207 -4.95 2.57 0.33
C VAL A 207 -5.80 3.56 1.09
N ALA A 208 -5.48 3.79 2.36
CA ALA A 208 -6.28 4.64 3.22
C ALA A 208 -5.45 5.49 4.19
N ARG A 209 -6.06 6.59 4.63
CA ARG A 209 -5.57 7.46 5.70
C ARG A 209 -6.53 7.44 6.89
N ALA A 210 -5.96 7.31 8.13
CA ALA A 210 -6.70 7.38 9.40
C ALA A 210 -6.41 8.70 10.12
#